data_a3d3931eeaf813eeebd7e93d73ba3efd
#
_entry.id   a3d3931eeaf813eeebd7e93d73ba3efd
#
_cell.length_a   1.000
_cell.length_b   1.000
_cell.length_c   1.000
_cell.angle_alpha   90.00
_cell.angle_beta   90.00
_cell.angle_gamma   90.00
#
_symmetry.space_group_name_H-M   'P 1'
#
loop_
_entity.id
_entity.type
_entity.pdbx_description
1 polymer ?
#
loop_
_entity_poly.entity_id
_entity_poly.type
_entity_poly.pdbx_seq_one_letter_code
_entity_poly.pdbx_strand_id
1 'polypeptide(L)'
;MTRQGRSWAFMDEAARKEYWASLALRHCRGLGARSAARLARYFGSAYAAVQARSQWGEAGVNKAQAAELATGSWRVTAREEWDRARDISATIVLWTDPDYPTLLRSIIDAPLVFYCRGDLSLLQSPGFAVVGSRKATRHGRSVAEYMSRCLSACGIAIVSGMALGIDRVAHEAALARVGRSIGVLGTGIDVLYPPDNMAAFDAMERHGLLISEFAPGTVPHAGNFPIRNRIISGLSLGVLVVEAAQRSGSLITARLALEQNREVYAVPGPALDAH
;
A
#
# COMPACT_ATOMS: atom_id res chain seq x y z
N MET A 1 -12.41 11.28 -20.53
CA MET A 1 -11.49 10.17 -20.86
C MET A 1 -11.17 9.47 -19.55
N THR A 2 -11.78 8.33 -19.30
CA THR A 2 -11.49 7.47 -18.14
C THR A 2 -10.05 7.00 -18.29
N ARG A 3 -9.17 7.44 -17.39
CA ARG A 3 -7.77 6.97 -17.30
C ARG A 3 -7.81 5.51 -16.89
N GLN A 4 -7.72 4.62 -17.86
CA GLN A 4 -7.51 3.20 -17.62
C GLN A 4 -6.09 3.05 -17.09
N GLY A 5 -5.95 2.58 -15.85
CA GLY A 5 -4.67 2.14 -15.33
C GLY A 5 -4.02 1.15 -16.28
N ARG A 6 -2.70 1.06 -16.23
CA ARG A 6 -1.94 0.19 -17.13
C ARG A 6 -2.23 -1.27 -16.82
N SER A 7 -3.32 -1.80 -17.40
CA SER A 7 -3.45 -3.24 -17.56
C SER A 7 -2.22 -3.74 -18.32
N TRP A 8 -1.76 -4.92 -17.99
CA TRP A 8 -0.65 -5.59 -18.68
C TRP A 8 -0.68 -5.44 -20.22
N ALA A 9 -1.88 -5.54 -20.81
CA ALA A 9 -2.09 -5.44 -22.26
C ALA A 9 -1.70 -4.07 -22.86
N PHE A 10 -1.67 -3.01 -22.04
CA PHE A 10 -1.40 -1.63 -22.48
C PHE A 10 -0.06 -1.07 -21.99
N MET A 11 0.80 -1.91 -21.38
CA MET A 11 2.16 -1.47 -21.02
C MET A 11 3.03 -1.34 -22.27
N ASP A 12 3.54 -0.12 -22.50
CA ASP A 12 4.56 0.13 -23.50
C ASP A 12 5.92 -0.46 -23.09
N GLU A 13 6.89 -0.41 -24.00
CA GLU A 13 8.22 -0.97 -23.76
C GLU A 13 8.95 -0.29 -22.58
N ALA A 14 8.80 1.03 -22.43
CA ALA A 14 9.43 1.79 -21.35
C ALA A 14 8.87 1.37 -19.98
N ALA A 15 7.55 1.25 -19.85
CA ALA A 15 6.90 0.79 -18.63
C ALA A 15 7.27 -0.68 -18.30
N ARG A 16 7.40 -1.54 -19.31
CA ARG A 16 7.86 -2.93 -19.09
C ARG A 16 9.30 -2.99 -18.58
N LYS A 17 10.20 -2.15 -19.12
CA LYS A 17 11.57 -2.03 -18.61
C LYS A 17 11.61 -1.53 -17.17
N GLU A 18 10.83 -0.51 -16.85
CA GLU A 18 10.72 0.04 -15.49
C GLU A 18 10.14 -0.99 -14.52
N TYR A 19 9.08 -1.70 -14.91
CA TYR A 19 8.49 -2.75 -14.09
C TYR A 19 9.51 -3.87 -13.83
N TRP A 20 10.19 -4.37 -14.86
CA TRP A 20 11.22 -5.41 -14.71
C TRP A 20 12.36 -4.97 -13.79
N ALA A 21 12.81 -3.72 -13.92
CA ALA A 21 13.83 -3.16 -13.04
C ALA A 21 13.33 -3.01 -11.60
N SER A 22 12.07 -2.62 -11.40
CA SER A 22 11.45 -2.56 -10.07
C SER A 22 11.42 -3.94 -9.40
N LEU A 23 11.09 -4.99 -10.15
CA LEU A 23 11.15 -6.38 -9.67
C LEU A 23 12.59 -6.82 -9.37
N ALA A 24 13.56 -6.43 -10.20
CA ALA A 24 14.97 -6.71 -9.96
C ALA A 24 15.45 -6.13 -8.62
N LEU A 25 15.09 -4.88 -8.33
CA LEU A 25 15.42 -4.25 -7.05
C LEU A 25 14.68 -4.89 -5.88
N ARG A 26 13.40 -5.24 -6.05
CA ARG A 26 12.57 -5.91 -5.03
C ARG A 26 13.15 -7.26 -4.61
N HIS A 27 13.59 -8.07 -5.56
CA HIS A 27 14.06 -9.44 -5.34
C HIS A 27 15.59 -9.55 -5.16
N CYS A 28 16.30 -8.42 -5.23
CA CYS A 28 17.73 -8.40 -4.93
C CYS A 28 17.96 -8.66 -3.43
N ARG A 29 18.66 -9.74 -3.11
CA ARG A 29 18.94 -10.11 -1.71
C ARG A 29 19.68 -8.99 -0.98
N GLY A 30 19.25 -8.70 0.24
CA GLY A 30 19.84 -7.66 1.07
C GLY A 30 19.51 -6.23 0.65
N LEU A 31 18.78 -6.02 -0.44
CA LEU A 31 18.30 -4.70 -0.86
C LEU A 31 16.87 -4.50 -0.35
N GLY A 32 16.71 -3.87 0.82
CA GLY A 32 15.39 -3.57 1.37
C GLY A 32 14.67 -2.42 0.64
N ALA A 33 13.36 -2.27 0.88
CA ALA A 33 12.51 -1.25 0.25
C ALA A 33 13.07 0.17 0.37
N ARG A 34 13.67 0.53 1.53
CA ARG A 34 14.32 1.84 1.74
C ARG A 34 15.46 2.10 0.77
N SER A 35 16.34 1.11 0.58
CA SER A 35 17.47 1.22 -0.36
C SER A 35 17.00 1.26 -1.81
N ALA A 36 16.00 0.45 -2.18
CA ALA A 36 15.40 0.45 -3.50
C ALA A 36 14.74 1.81 -3.83
N ALA A 37 13.96 2.37 -2.91
CA ALA A 37 13.36 3.69 -3.06
C ALA A 37 14.42 4.81 -3.15
N ARG A 38 15.50 4.71 -2.37
CA ARG A 38 16.64 5.65 -2.44
C ARG A 38 17.29 5.63 -3.81
N LEU A 39 17.57 4.44 -4.35
CA LEU A 39 18.13 4.27 -5.69
C LEU A 39 17.24 4.89 -6.76
N ALA A 40 15.92 4.60 -6.73
CA ALA A 40 14.99 5.16 -7.70
C ALA A 40 14.95 6.70 -7.63
N ARG A 41 14.98 7.29 -6.41
CA ARG A 41 15.04 8.75 -6.27
C ARG A 41 16.35 9.35 -6.80
N TYR A 42 17.49 8.70 -6.51
CA TYR A 42 18.80 9.23 -6.90
C TYR A 42 19.00 9.19 -8.41
N PHE A 43 18.62 8.08 -9.05
CA PHE A 43 18.79 7.89 -10.49
C PHE A 43 17.55 8.26 -11.32
N GLY A 44 16.43 8.64 -10.69
CA GLY A 44 15.20 9.07 -11.35
C GLY A 44 14.23 7.94 -11.71
N SER A 45 14.67 6.68 -11.72
CA SER A 45 13.82 5.50 -11.97
C SER A 45 14.50 4.21 -11.50
N ALA A 46 13.74 3.12 -11.36
CA ALA A 46 14.31 1.80 -11.09
C ALA A 46 15.16 1.31 -12.27
N TYR A 47 14.72 1.58 -13.49
CA TYR A 47 15.49 1.20 -14.69
C TYR A 47 16.84 1.91 -14.76
N ALA A 48 16.88 3.23 -14.56
CA ALA A 48 18.11 3.98 -14.52
C ALA A 48 19.04 3.52 -13.38
N ALA A 49 18.49 3.23 -12.19
CA ALA A 49 19.25 2.68 -11.07
C ALA A 49 19.91 1.33 -11.40
N VAL A 50 19.20 0.42 -12.05
CA VAL A 50 19.75 -0.87 -12.46
C VAL A 50 20.86 -0.72 -13.50
N GLN A 51 20.72 0.21 -14.46
CA GLN A 51 21.75 0.52 -15.45
C GLN A 51 23.00 1.14 -14.81
N ALA A 52 22.81 2.04 -13.84
CA ALA A 52 23.89 2.73 -13.15
C ALA A 52 24.43 1.94 -11.92
N ARG A 53 24.32 0.61 -11.90
CA ARG A 53 24.68 -0.24 -10.75
C ARG A 53 26.08 0.03 -10.19
N SER A 54 27.07 0.32 -11.02
CA SER A 54 28.45 0.62 -10.60
C SER A 54 28.54 1.90 -9.73
N GLN A 55 27.55 2.79 -9.80
CA GLN A 55 27.47 4.07 -9.10
C GLN A 55 26.58 4.03 -7.83
N TRP A 56 26.06 2.87 -7.42
CA TRP A 56 25.18 2.75 -6.26
C TRP A 56 25.80 3.28 -4.95
N GLY A 57 27.15 3.27 -4.86
CA GLY A 57 27.87 3.89 -3.74
C GLY A 57 27.55 5.37 -3.56
N GLU A 58 27.32 6.12 -4.62
CA GLU A 58 26.96 7.54 -4.60
C GLU A 58 25.57 7.76 -3.98
N ALA A 59 24.67 6.81 -4.16
CA ALA A 59 23.35 6.80 -3.51
C ALA A 59 23.38 6.18 -2.08
N GLY A 60 24.56 5.88 -1.54
CA GLY A 60 24.73 5.30 -0.20
C GLY A 60 24.27 3.83 -0.11
N VAL A 61 24.31 3.09 -1.21
CA VAL A 61 24.05 1.65 -1.27
C VAL A 61 25.38 0.91 -1.40
N ASN A 62 25.60 -0.12 -0.58
CA ASN A 62 26.89 -0.76 -0.51
C ASN A 62 27.23 -1.61 -1.74
N LYS A 63 28.54 -1.83 -1.96
CA LYS A 63 29.04 -2.61 -3.11
C LYS A 63 28.55 -4.06 -3.12
N ALA A 64 28.29 -4.67 -1.95
CA ALA A 64 27.80 -6.04 -1.86
C ALA A 64 26.38 -6.17 -2.45
N GLN A 65 25.51 -5.20 -2.21
CA GLN A 65 24.17 -5.15 -2.78
C GLN A 65 24.21 -4.96 -4.32
N ALA A 66 25.12 -4.12 -4.81
CA ALA A 66 25.32 -3.95 -6.25
C ALA A 66 25.88 -5.23 -6.90
N ALA A 67 26.80 -5.93 -6.24
CA ALA A 67 27.33 -7.21 -6.69
C ALA A 67 26.25 -8.30 -6.70
N GLU A 68 25.39 -8.35 -5.67
CA GLU A 68 24.28 -9.31 -5.60
C GLU A 68 23.30 -9.12 -6.76
N LEU A 69 22.94 -7.88 -7.10
CA LEU A 69 22.12 -7.64 -8.29
C LEU A 69 22.77 -8.22 -9.57
N ALA A 70 24.10 -8.12 -9.67
CA ALA A 70 24.86 -8.60 -10.83
C ALA A 70 24.81 -10.13 -10.99
N THR A 71 24.65 -10.87 -9.90
CA THR A 71 24.56 -12.34 -9.97
C THR A 71 23.36 -12.82 -10.77
N GLY A 72 22.30 -11.99 -10.84
CA GLY A 72 21.05 -12.37 -11.47
C GLY A 72 20.20 -13.36 -10.68
N SER A 73 20.54 -13.65 -9.41
CA SER A 73 19.81 -14.55 -8.49
C SER A 73 18.32 -14.17 -8.35
N TRP A 74 17.99 -12.89 -8.47
CA TRP A 74 16.66 -12.33 -8.42
C TRP A 74 15.75 -12.70 -9.61
N ARG A 75 16.33 -13.14 -10.75
CA ARG A 75 15.61 -13.28 -12.04
C ARG A 75 14.48 -14.30 -12.00
N VAL A 76 14.69 -15.41 -11.29
CA VAL A 76 13.68 -16.48 -11.19
C VAL A 76 12.44 -15.95 -10.49
N THR A 77 12.60 -15.39 -9.29
CA THR A 77 11.47 -14.86 -8.50
C THR A 77 10.80 -13.67 -9.18
N ALA A 78 11.58 -12.78 -9.79
CA ALA A 78 11.06 -11.68 -10.58
C ALA A 78 10.23 -12.16 -11.78
N ARG A 79 10.66 -13.23 -12.43
CA ARG A 79 9.92 -13.83 -13.56
C ARG A 79 8.62 -14.47 -13.12
N GLU A 80 8.63 -15.18 -12.00
CA GLU A 80 7.41 -15.73 -11.41
C GLU A 80 6.39 -14.64 -11.06
N GLU A 81 6.84 -13.55 -10.43
CA GLU A 81 5.96 -12.41 -10.12
C GLU A 81 5.42 -11.76 -11.41
N TRP A 82 6.28 -11.54 -12.39
CA TRP A 82 5.92 -11.03 -13.70
C TRP A 82 4.85 -11.88 -14.39
N ASP A 83 5.04 -13.20 -14.46
CA ASP A 83 4.12 -14.10 -15.13
C ASP A 83 2.78 -14.16 -14.38
N ARG A 84 2.77 -14.23 -13.04
CA ARG A 84 1.55 -14.18 -12.24
C ARG A 84 0.77 -12.88 -12.45
N ALA A 85 1.44 -11.74 -12.44
CA ALA A 85 0.80 -10.44 -12.68
C ALA A 85 0.15 -10.37 -14.07
N ARG A 86 0.81 -10.94 -15.09
CA ARG A 86 0.26 -11.05 -16.43
C ARG A 86 -0.97 -11.97 -16.46
N ASP A 87 -0.88 -13.15 -15.86
CA ASP A 87 -1.91 -14.19 -15.92
C ASP A 87 -3.22 -13.74 -15.27
N ILE A 88 -3.15 -12.92 -14.21
CA ILE A 88 -4.35 -12.32 -13.58
C ILE A 88 -4.72 -10.97 -14.21
N SER A 89 -4.04 -10.54 -15.26
CA SER A 89 -4.22 -9.21 -15.89
C SER A 89 -4.20 -8.07 -14.87
N ALA A 90 -3.25 -8.12 -13.92
CA ALA A 90 -3.16 -7.14 -12.85
C ALA A 90 -2.99 -5.73 -13.39
N THR A 91 -3.66 -4.77 -12.78
CA THR A 91 -3.34 -3.35 -12.98
C THR A 91 -2.11 -3.00 -12.16
N ILE A 92 -1.09 -2.48 -12.81
CA ILE A 92 0.22 -2.17 -12.24
C ILE A 92 0.39 -0.66 -12.18
N VAL A 93 0.87 -0.15 -11.05
CA VAL A 93 1.26 1.24 -10.85
C VAL A 93 2.74 1.28 -10.50
N LEU A 94 3.52 2.02 -11.30
CA LEU A 94 4.96 2.18 -11.15
C LEU A 94 5.29 3.50 -10.44
N TRP A 95 6.37 3.53 -9.71
CA TRP A 95 6.84 4.74 -9.00
C TRP A 95 7.05 5.94 -9.95
N THR A 96 7.40 5.68 -11.21
CA THR A 96 7.58 6.69 -12.27
C THR A 96 6.28 7.15 -12.91
N ASP A 97 5.15 6.50 -12.63
CA ASP A 97 3.88 6.89 -13.23
C ASP A 97 3.43 8.28 -12.77
N PRO A 98 2.89 9.11 -13.66
CA PRO A 98 2.37 10.44 -13.30
C PRO A 98 1.29 10.37 -12.21
N ASP A 99 0.49 9.30 -12.26
CA ASP A 99 -0.63 9.07 -11.33
C ASP A 99 -0.21 8.36 -10.03
N TYR A 100 1.10 8.11 -9.81
CA TYR A 100 1.58 7.59 -8.53
C TYR A 100 1.32 8.61 -7.41
N PRO A 101 0.67 8.23 -6.27
CA PRO A 101 0.28 9.17 -5.24
C PRO A 101 1.46 9.95 -4.67
N THR A 102 1.37 11.27 -4.68
CA THR A 102 2.47 12.16 -4.24
C THR A 102 2.84 11.92 -2.77
N LEU A 103 1.84 11.75 -1.90
CA LEU A 103 2.07 11.45 -0.49
C LEU A 103 2.80 10.10 -0.31
N LEU A 104 2.42 9.07 -1.05
CA LEU A 104 3.09 7.77 -0.99
C LEU A 104 4.51 7.85 -1.57
N ARG A 105 4.73 8.66 -2.62
CA ARG A 105 6.06 8.86 -3.21
C ARG A 105 7.05 9.50 -2.23
N SER A 106 6.55 10.30 -1.28
CA SER A 106 7.39 11.03 -0.31
C SER A 106 7.92 10.16 0.82
N ILE A 107 7.31 9.01 1.15
CA ILE A 107 7.80 8.16 2.24
C ILE A 107 9.14 7.53 1.90
N ILE A 108 9.99 7.33 2.90
CA ILE A 108 11.40 6.92 2.72
C ILE A 108 11.56 5.58 2.01
N ASP A 109 10.58 4.71 2.12
CA ASP A 109 10.53 3.35 1.58
C ASP A 109 9.33 3.14 0.66
N ALA A 110 9.00 4.15 -0.16
CA ALA A 110 7.93 4.10 -1.15
C ALA A 110 8.04 2.84 -2.04
N PRO A 111 6.94 2.09 -2.26
CA PRO A 111 6.97 0.93 -3.13
C PRO A 111 7.27 1.35 -4.57
N LEU A 112 8.23 0.69 -5.23
CA LEU A 112 8.56 0.98 -6.65
C LEU A 112 7.48 0.50 -7.61
N VAL A 113 6.70 -0.47 -7.17
CA VAL A 113 5.56 -1.03 -7.89
C VAL A 113 4.53 -1.54 -6.91
N PHE A 114 3.25 -1.36 -7.23
CA PHE A 114 2.14 -1.99 -6.54
C PHE A 114 1.03 -2.38 -7.52
N TYR A 115 0.17 -3.28 -7.10
CA TYR A 115 -0.93 -3.83 -7.86
C TYR A 115 -2.25 -3.26 -7.40
N CYS A 116 -3.20 -3.09 -8.32
CA CYS A 116 -4.50 -2.49 -8.06
C CYS A 116 -5.66 -3.32 -8.60
N ARG A 117 -6.82 -3.21 -7.92
CA ARG A 117 -8.15 -3.62 -8.41
C ARG A 117 -9.18 -2.57 -7.99
N GLY A 118 -10.04 -2.16 -8.91
CA GLY A 118 -11.08 -1.16 -8.67
C GLY A 118 -10.81 0.18 -9.32
N ASP A 119 -11.32 1.26 -8.72
CA ASP A 119 -11.27 2.62 -9.27
C ASP A 119 -9.93 3.32 -8.99
N LEU A 120 -9.05 3.35 -9.97
CA LEU A 120 -7.74 3.99 -9.90
C LEU A 120 -7.79 5.51 -9.71
N SER A 121 -8.91 6.16 -10.04
CA SER A 121 -9.05 7.61 -9.85
C SER A 121 -8.91 8.01 -8.37
N LEU A 122 -9.18 7.07 -7.46
CA LEU A 122 -9.04 7.26 -6.02
C LEU A 122 -7.58 7.46 -5.56
N LEU A 123 -6.58 7.07 -6.36
CA LEU A 123 -5.18 7.36 -6.08
C LEU A 123 -4.86 8.87 -6.08
N GLN A 124 -5.69 9.67 -6.73
CA GLN A 124 -5.57 11.13 -6.79
C GLN A 124 -6.45 11.85 -5.75
N SER A 125 -7.28 11.12 -5.02
CA SER A 125 -8.13 11.69 -3.96
C SER A 125 -7.30 11.94 -2.70
N PRO A 126 -7.59 13.01 -1.94
CA PRO A 126 -7.01 13.16 -0.61
C PRO A 126 -7.42 11.97 0.25
N GLY A 127 -6.44 11.26 0.83
CA GLY A 127 -6.67 10.10 1.67
C GLY A 127 -6.63 10.44 3.15
N PHE A 128 -7.41 9.74 3.97
CA PHE A 128 -7.36 9.81 5.42
C PHE A 128 -7.49 8.40 6.01
N ALA A 129 -6.53 8.00 6.85
CA ALA A 129 -6.52 6.65 7.40
C ALA A 129 -7.46 6.54 8.62
N VAL A 130 -8.25 5.47 8.66
CA VAL A 130 -9.06 5.09 9.83
C VAL A 130 -8.66 3.67 10.21
N VAL A 131 -8.04 3.51 11.38
CA VAL A 131 -7.48 2.24 11.86
C VAL A 131 -7.88 1.96 13.30
N GLY A 132 -7.86 0.68 13.70
CA GLY A 132 -8.18 0.35 15.07
C GLY A 132 -8.22 -1.15 15.35
N SER A 133 -8.91 -1.49 16.44
CA SER A 133 -9.05 -2.84 16.96
C SER A 133 -9.80 -3.76 15.99
N ARG A 134 -9.30 -5.00 15.84
CA ARG A 134 -10.02 -6.07 15.15
C ARG A 134 -11.23 -6.56 15.93
N LYS A 135 -11.20 -6.41 17.27
CA LYS A 135 -12.28 -6.74 18.20
C LYS A 135 -12.87 -5.45 18.77
N ALA A 136 -13.34 -4.57 17.87
CA ALA A 136 -13.86 -3.27 18.25
C ALA A 136 -15.14 -3.37 19.07
N THR A 137 -15.27 -2.48 20.06
CA THR A 137 -16.49 -2.30 20.86
C THR A 137 -17.63 -1.75 19.97
N ARG A 138 -18.85 -1.81 20.46
CA ARG A 138 -20.00 -1.17 19.79
C ARG A 138 -19.78 0.34 19.61
N HIS A 139 -19.23 1.00 20.63
CA HIS A 139 -18.90 2.43 20.59
C HIS A 139 -17.85 2.72 19.52
N GLY A 140 -16.71 2.01 19.53
CA GLY A 140 -15.66 2.17 18.53
C GLY A 140 -16.18 2.00 17.09
N ARG A 141 -17.02 0.99 16.85
CA ARG A 141 -17.67 0.79 15.53
C ARG A 141 -18.54 1.98 15.13
N SER A 142 -19.38 2.50 16.04
CA SER A 142 -20.24 3.66 15.75
C SER A 142 -19.45 4.92 15.45
N VAL A 143 -18.32 5.15 16.16
CA VAL A 143 -17.43 6.28 15.90
C VAL A 143 -16.73 6.10 14.55
N ALA A 144 -16.18 4.93 14.24
CA ALA A 144 -15.54 4.65 12.95
C ALA A 144 -16.50 4.85 11.78
N GLU A 145 -17.74 4.35 11.91
CA GLU A 145 -18.79 4.54 10.92
C GLU A 145 -19.11 6.01 10.68
N TYR A 146 -19.37 6.75 11.76
CA TYR A 146 -19.72 8.17 11.68
C TYR A 146 -18.60 8.99 11.03
N MET A 147 -17.38 8.86 11.52
CA MET A 147 -16.21 9.61 11.01
C MET A 147 -15.91 9.27 9.55
N SER A 148 -15.92 7.99 9.19
CA SER A 148 -15.65 7.56 7.82
C SER A 148 -16.71 8.07 6.84
N ARG A 149 -17.99 8.04 7.25
CA ARG A 149 -19.08 8.58 6.45
C ARG A 149 -18.97 10.09 6.24
N CYS A 150 -18.64 10.85 7.29
CA CYS A 150 -18.46 12.29 7.21
C CYS A 150 -17.28 12.67 6.31
N LEU A 151 -16.12 12.04 6.50
CA LEU A 151 -14.93 12.27 5.68
C LEU A 151 -15.20 11.92 4.21
N SER A 152 -15.81 10.77 3.95
CA SER A 152 -16.17 10.35 2.59
C SER A 152 -17.15 11.32 1.92
N ALA A 153 -18.12 11.86 2.66
CA ALA A 153 -19.05 12.86 2.15
C ALA A 153 -18.35 14.19 1.77
N CYS A 154 -17.22 14.51 2.41
CA CYS A 154 -16.37 15.66 2.06
C CYS A 154 -15.41 15.37 0.89
N GLY A 155 -15.52 14.23 0.22
CA GLY A 155 -14.65 13.88 -0.90
C GLY A 155 -13.29 13.31 -0.51
N ILE A 156 -13.08 12.96 0.78
CA ILE A 156 -11.85 12.35 1.29
C ILE A 156 -11.95 10.83 1.18
N ALA A 157 -10.96 10.18 0.58
CA ALA A 157 -10.90 8.73 0.51
C ALA A 157 -10.50 8.13 1.86
N ILE A 158 -11.28 7.17 2.36
CA ILE A 158 -10.92 6.43 3.56
C ILE A 158 -9.88 5.37 3.21
N VAL A 159 -8.73 5.43 3.87
CA VAL A 159 -7.63 4.45 3.69
C VAL A 159 -7.59 3.53 4.91
N SER A 160 -7.63 2.21 4.68
CA SER A 160 -7.51 1.25 5.77
C SER A 160 -6.99 -0.10 5.31
N GLY A 161 -6.86 -1.06 6.23
CA GLY A 161 -6.11 -2.30 6.01
C GLY A 161 -6.94 -3.53 5.68
N MET A 162 -8.21 -3.42 5.38
CA MET A 162 -9.07 -4.58 5.10
C MET A 162 -9.11 -5.63 6.23
N ALA A 163 -8.76 -5.26 7.46
CA ALA A 163 -8.89 -6.14 8.63
C ALA A 163 -10.34 -6.20 9.14
N LEU A 164 -10.62 -7.15 10.02
CA LEU A 164 -11.89 -7.17 10.77
C LEU A 164 -11.96 -5.96 11.73
N GLY A 165 -13.15 -5.64 12.21
CA GLY A 165 -13.37 -4.60 13.20
C GLY A 165 -13.41 -3.20 12.62
N ILE A 166 -12.56 -2.28 13.10
CA ILE A 166 -12.58 -0.86 12.70
C ILE A 166 -12.35 -0.68 11.20
N ASP A 167 -11.36 -1.36 10.63
CA ASP A 167 -11.03 -1.24 9.20
C ASP A 167 -12.24 -1.57 8.32
N ARG A 168 -12.89 -2.70 8.60
CA ARG A 168 -14.09 -3.14 7.88
C ARG A 168 -15.21 -2.11 7.95
N VAL A 169 -15.55 -1.64 9.16
CA VAL A 169 -16.60 -0.65 9.37
C VAL A 169 -16.27 0.66 8.63
N ALA A 170 -15.01 1.08 8.65
CA ALA A 170 -14.57 2.29 7.95
C ALA A 170 -14.77 2.17 6.43
N HIS A 171 -14.41 1.04 5.82
CA HIS A 171 -14.63 0.78 4.40
C HIS A 171 -16.12 0.75 4.05
N GLU A 172 -16.92 -0.03 4.78
CA GLU A 172 -18.36 -0.16 4.56
C GLU A 172 -19.07 1.22 4.65
N ALA A 173 -18.72 2.03 5.64
CA ALA A 173 -19.30 3.37 5.83
C ALA A 173 -18.92 4.35 4.71
N ALA A 174 -17.69 4.28 4.20
CA ALA A 174 -17.24 5.11 3.11
C ALA A 174 -17.90 4.75 1.77
N LEU A 175 -18.06 3.44 1.49
CA LEU A 175 -18.66 2.94 0.26
C LEU A 175 -20.18 3.18 0.19
N ALA A 176 -20.87 3.27 1.34
CA ALA A 176 -22.31 3.43 1.40
C ALA A 176 -22.85 4.73 0.76
N ARG A 177 -21.98 5.71 0.48
CA ARG A 177 -22.40 7.01 -0.06
C ARG A 177 -21.65 7.42 -1.32
N VAL A 178 -20.38 7.78 -1.21
CA VAL A 178 -19.61 8.40 -2.29
C VAL A 178 -18.64 7.39 -2.93
N GLY A 179 -18.52 6.19 -2.37
CA GLY A 179 -17.67 5.12 -2.89
C GLY A 179 -16.17 5.41 -2.76
N ARG A 180 -15.77 6.31 -1.86
CA ARG A 180 -14.37 6.68 -1.73
C ARG A 180 -13.69 5.90 -0.64
N SER A 181 -13.10 4.77 -1.00
CA SER A 181 -12.31 3.96 -0.06
C SER A 181 -11.16 3.25 -0.75
N ILE A 182 -10.00 3.21 -0.08
CA ILE A 182 -8.78 2.53 -0.53
C ILE A 182 -8.41 1.47 0.50
N GLY A 183 -8.46 0.22 0.10
CA GLY A 183 -8.06 -0.93 0.91
C GLY A 183 -6.62 -1.33 0.59
N VAL A 184 -5.74 -1.30 1.58
CA VAL A 184 -4.35 -1.75 1.42
C VAL A 184 -4.23 -3.18 1.91
N LEU A 185 -3.68 -4.10 1.11
CA LEU A 185 -3.60 -5.51 1.45
C LEU A 185 -2.24 -5.90 2.00
N GLY A 186 -2.21 -6.88 2.90
CA GLY A 186 -0.99 -7.56 3.37
C GLY A 186 -0.72 -8.89 2.67
N THR A 187 -1.46 -9.16 1.57
CA THR A 187 -1.41 -10.35 0.73
C THR A 187 -1.26 -9.93 -0.73
N GLY A 188 -1.10 -10.87 -1.66
CA GLY A 188 -1.24 -10.58 -3.09
C GLY A 188 -2.60 -9.96 -3.39
N ILE A 189 -2.68 -9.18 -4.46
CA ILE A 189 -3.90 -8.47 -4.87
C ILE A 189 -5.06 -9.42 -5.21
N ASP A 190 -4.76 -10.66 -5.51
CA ASP A 190 -5.64 -11.76 -5.86
C ASP A 190 -5.96 -12.69 -4.68
N VAL A 191 -5.40 -12.41 -3.48
CA VAL A 191 -5.56 -13.26 -2.29
C VAL A 191 -6.39 -12.55 -1.24
N LEU A 192 -7.64 -13.04 -1.07
CA LEU A 192 -8.59 -12.53 -0.07
C LEU A 192 -8.19 -12.94 1.35
N TYR A 193 -8.05 -11.96 2.24
CA TYR A 193 -7.79 -12.19 3.66
C TYR A 193 -8.25 -11.02 4.54
N PRO A 194 -8.97 -11.24 5.64
CA PRO A 194 -9.48 -12.52 6.10
C PRO A 194 -10.70 -13.01 5.29
N PRO A 195 -10.99 -14.33 5.25
CA PRO A 195 -12.12 -14.86 4.47
C PRO A 195 -13.49 -14.27 4.87
N ASP A 196 -13.65 -13.91 6.15
CA ASP A 196 -14.88 -13.32 6.69
C ASP A 196 -15.20 -11.92 6.12
N ASN A 197 -14.25 -11.34 5.35
CA ASN A 197 -14.41 -10.03 4.71
C ASN A 197 -14.77 -10.11 3.22
N MET A 198 -15.17 -11.26 2.69
CA MET A 198 -15.44 -11.44 1.25
C MET A 198 -16.39 -10.36 0.70
N ALA A 199 -17.52 -10.12 1.37
CA ALA A 199 -18.49 -9.11 0.92
C ALA A 199 -17.89 -7.69 0.88
N ALA A 200 -17.00 -7.35 1.82
CA ALA A 200 -16.31 -6.07 1.82
C ALA A 200 -15.28 -5.99 0.67
N PHE A 201 -14.58 -7.07 0.35
CA PHE A 201 -13.68 -7.15 -0.81
C PHE A 201 -14.44 -6.93 -2.12
N ASP A 202 -15.56 -7.63 -2.33
CA ASP A 202 -16.40 -7.49 -3.52
C ASP A 202 -16.91 -6.05 -3.67
N ALA A 203 -17.31 -5.41 -2.58
CA ALA A 203 -17.75 -4.02 -2.58
C ALA A 203 -16.60 -3.06 -2.91
N MET A 204 -15.41 -3.30 -2.34
CA MET A 204 -14.21 -2.50 -2.61
C MET A 204 -13.74 -2.65 -4.07
N GLU A 205 -13.79 -3.84 -4.63
CA GLU A 205 -13.43 -4.06 -6.04
C GLU A 205 -14.38 -3.35 -7.01
N ARG A 206 -15.68 -3.28 -6.68
CA ARG A 206 -16.70 -2.63 -7.52
C ARG A 206 -16.79 -1.11 -7.35
N HIS A 207 -16.58 -0.60 -6.14
CA HIS A 207 -16.90 0.79 -5.78
C HIS A 207 -15.77 1.53 -5.07
N GLY A 208 -14.66 0.88 -4.78
CA GLY A 208 -13.48 1.43 -4.14
C GLY A 208 -12.22 1.09 -4.91
N LEU A 209 -11.10 1.04 -4.19
CA LEU A 209 -9.81 0.63 -4.72
C LEU A 209 -9.10 -0.30 -3.75
N LEU A 210 -8.65 -1.43 -4.23
CA LEU A 210 -7.73 -2.32 -3.52
C LEU A 210 -6.33 -2.15 -4.07
N ILE A 211 -5.34 -2.10 -3.17
CA ILE A 211 -3.93 -2.02 -3.55
C ILE A 211 -3.10 -3.02 -2.75
N SER A 212 -2.06 -3.55 -3.37
CA SER A 212 -1.07 -4.41 -2.73
C SER A 212 0.33 -4.18 -3.30
N GLU A 213 1.31 -4.07 -2.41
CA GLU A 213 2.73 -4.11 -2.81
C GLU A 213 3.22 -5.55 -3.01
N PHE A 214 2.55 -6.53 -2.40
CA PHE A 214 3.00 -7.92 -2.45
C PHE A 214 2.70 -8.55 -3.81
N ALA A 215 3.59 -9.44 -4.24
CA ALA A 215 3.44 -10.19 -5.48
C ALA A 215 2.07 -10.93 -5.53
N PRO A 216 1.42 -11.00 -6.69
CA PRO A 216 0.23 -11.84 -6.86
C PRO A 216 0.47 -13.26 -6.37
N GLY A 217 -0.53 -13.85 -5.71
CA GLY A 217 -0.45 -15.16 -5.08
C GLY A 217 0.24 -15.17 -3.70
N THR A 218 0.68 -14.01 -3.17
CA THR A 218 1.27 -13.97 -1.82
C THR A 218 0.22 -14.29 -0.77
N VAL A 219 0.43 -15.39 -0.05
CA VAL A 219 -0.46 -15.84 1.03
C VAL A 219 -0.32 -14.98 2.29
N PRO A 220 -1.33 -14.98 3.19
CA PRO A 220 -1.27 -14.23 4.44
C PRO A 220 -0.06 -14.67 5.29
N HIS A 221 0.75 -13.69 5.70
CA HIS A 221 1.86 -13.90 6.63
C HIS A 221 1.88 -12.78 7.66
N ALA A 222 2.06 -13.11 8.95
CA ALA A 222 1.97 -12.13 10.04
C ALA A 222 2.91 -10.93 9.87
N GLY A 223 4.11 -11.15 9.33
CA GLY A 223 5.10 -10.11 9.06
C GLY A 223 4.70 -9.10 7.98
N ASN A 224 3.79 -9.46 7.06
CA ASN A 224 3.39 -8.58 5.96
C ASN A 224 2.51 -7.42 6.43
N PHE A 225 1.68 -7.63 7.46
CA PHE A 225 0.72 -6.61 7.93
C PHE A 225 1.40 -5.36 8.50
N PRO A 226 2.43 -5.47 9.37
CA PRO A 226 3.21 -4.30 9.78
C PRO A 226 3.93 -3.58 8.64
N ILE A 227 4.49 -4.34 7.68
CA ILE A 227 5.16 -3.78 6.50
C ILE A 227 4.18 -2.97 5.66
N ARG A 228 2.99 -3.51 5.39
CA ARG A 228 1.92 -2.86 4.65
C ARG A 228 1.46 -1.55 5.29
N ASN A 229 1.43 -1.45 6.62
CA ASN A 229 0.86 -0.29 7.32
C ASN A 229 1.53 1.04 6.94
N ARG A 230 2.80 1.05 6.50
CA ARG A 230 3.45 2.25 5.98
C ARG A 230 2.80 2.81 4.72
N ILE A 231 2.12 1.97 3.96
CA ILE A 231 1.39 2.40 2.77
C ILE A 231 0.05 3.03 3.17
N ILE A 232 -0.60 2.52 4.22
CA ILE A 232 -1.82 3.13 4.77
C ILE A 232 -1.54 4.57 5.19
N SER A 233 -0.54 4.77 6.06
CA SER A 233 -0.15 6.11 6.49
C SER A 233 0.43 6.95 5.33
N GLY A 234 1.19 6.32 4.43
CA GLY A 234 1.81 6.98 3.28
C GLY A 234 0.83 7.54 2.25
N LEU A 235 -0.37 6.97 2.14
CA LEU A 235 -1.46 7.46 1.28
C LEU A 235 -2.32 8.55 1.94
N SER A 236 -2.09 8.83 3.23
CA SER A 236 -3.02 9.60 4.04
C SER A 236 -2.45 10.94 4.47
N LEU A 237 -3.31 11.95 4.57
CA LEU A 237 -3.01 13.25 5.17
C LEU A 237 -2.85 13.13 6.69
N GLY A 238 -3.60 12.21 7.30
CA GLY A 238 -3.57 11.91 8.73
C GLY A 238 -4.16 10.54 9.02
N VAL A 239 -4.02 10.11 10.27
CA VAL A 239 -4.46 8.80 10.77
C VAL A 239 -5.36 9.00 11.99
N LEU A 240 -6.58 8.48 11.95
CA LEU A 240 -7.46 8.35 13.12
C LEU A 240 -7.32 6.95 13.70
N VAL A 241 -6.88 6.87 14.93
CA VAL A 241 -6.91 5.65 15.73
C VAL A 241 -8.20 5.66 16.55
N VAL A 242 -9.14 4.79 16.19
CA VAL A 242 -10.47 4.76 16.85
C VAL A 242 -10.41 3.99 18.15
N GLU A 243 -9.75 2.86 18.19
CA GLU A 243 -9.64 1.99 19.36
C GLU A 243 -8.38 1.13 19.22
N ALA A 244 -7.52 1.10 20.20
CA ALA A 244 -6.26 0.36 20.14
C ALA A 244 -5.85 -0.18 21.50
N ALA A 245 -5.53 -1.48 21.57
CA ALA A 245 -4.81 -2.05 22.69
C ALA A 245 -3.32 -1.66 22.67
N GLN A 246 -2.63 -1.70 23.80
CA GLN A 246 -1.23 -1.26 23.96
C GLN A 246 -0.23 -1.85 22.94
N ARG A 247 -0.49 -3.04 22.41
CA ARG A 247 0.38 -3.72 21.43
C ARG A 247 -0.33 -3.97 20.10
N SER A 248 -1.28 -3.10 19.72
CA SER A 248 -2.04 -3.28 18.50
C SER A 248 -1.27 -2.85 17.25
N GLY A 249 -1.58 -3.49 16.10
CA GLY A 249 -1.05 -3.11 14.80
C GLY A 249 -1.43 -1.67 14.37
N SER A 250 -2.54 -1.12 14.89
CA SER A 250 -2.97 0.25 14.64
C SER A 250 -2.01 1.29 15.25
N LEU A 251 -1.38 1.00 16.40
CA LEU A 251 -0.34 1.85 16.97
C LEU A 251 0.95 1.85 16.13
N ILE A 252 1.24 0.75 15.42
CA ILE A 252 2.32 0.72 14.43
C ILE A 252 2.02 1.72 13.30
N THR A 253 0.79 1.73 12.80
CA THR A 253 0.37 2.69 11.77
C THR A 253 0.48 4.14 12.26
N ALA A 254 0.06 4.43 13.48
CA ALA A 254 0.18 5.76 14.09
C ALA A 254 1.66 6.21 14.20
N ARG A 255 2.56 5.33 14.65
CA ARG A 255 4.00 5.63 14.71
C ARG A 255 4.56 5.91 13.32
N LEU A 256 4.25 5.06 12.33
CA LEU A 256 4.68 5.25 10.95
C LEU A 256 4.16 6.57 10.36
N ALA A 257 2.93 6.97 10.71
CA ALA A 257 2.36 8.25 10.32
C ALA A 257 3.20 9.44 10.84
N LEU A 258 3.59 9.42 12.13
CA LEU A 258 4.47 10.43 12.71
C LEU A 258 5.85 10.47 12.03
N GLU A 259 6.45 9.31 11.77
CA GLU A 259 7.72 9.19 11.04
C GLU A 259 7.63 9.74 9.59
N GLN A 260 6.43 9.75 9.03
CA GLN A 260 6.12 10.24 7.69
C GLN A 260 5.59 11.70 7.68
N ASN A 261 5.63 12.40 8.82
CA ASN A 261 5.08 13.75 9.00
C ASN A 261 3.58 13.83 8.66
N ARG A 262 2.78 12.84 9.13
CA ARG A 262 1.33 12.85 9.04
C ARG A 262 0.73 13.14 10.40
N GLU A 263 -0.41 13.82 10.41
CA GLU A 263 -1.18 14.08 11.63
C GLU A 263 -1.75 12.77 12.21
N VAL A 264 -1.75 12.65 13.53
CA VAL A 264 -2.32 11.50 14.24
C VAL A 264 -3.37 11.96 15.21
N TYR A 265 -4.56 11.41 15.07
CA TYR A 265 -5.71 11.64 15.92
C TYR A 265 -6.11 10.37 16.64
N ALA A 266 -6.61 10.48 17.85
CA ALA A 266 -7.14 9.36 18.61
C ALA A 266 -8.53 9.69 19.16
N VAL A 267 -9.42 8.71 19.09
CA VAL A 267 -10.71 8.80 19.77
C VAL A 267 -10.46 8.62 21.27
N PRO A 268 -10.90 9.56 22.15
CA PRO A 268 -10.76 9.38 23.58
C PRO A 268 -11.50 8.12 24.04
N GLY A 269 -10.79 7.25 24.76
CA GLY A 269 -11.37 6.10 25.45
C GLY A 269 -11.74 6.42 26.89
N PRO A 270 -12.43 5.51 27.61
CA PRO A 270 -12.65 5.63 29.03
C PRO A 270 -11.32 5.69 29.79
N ALA A 271 -11.11 6.71 30.60
CA ALA A 271 -9.84 6.97 31.28
C ALA A 271 -9.39 5.85 32.26
N LEU A 272 -10.29 4.92 32.58
CA LEU A 272 -10.05 3.81 33.50
C LEU A 272 -10.06 2.43 32.86
N ASP A 273 -10.23 2.33 31.54
CA ASP A 273 -10.12 1.05 30.83
C ASP A 273 -8.64 0.67 30.70
N ALA A 274 -8.22 -0.32 31.46
CA ALA A 274 -6.89 -0.93 31.39
C ALA A 274 -6.76 -1.87 30.16
N HIS A 275 -6.97 -1.35 28.96
CA HIS A 275 -6.83 -2.11 27.73
C HIS A 275 -5.62 -1.68 26.91
#